data_fe893f209f08d4d719331610a7564197
#
_entry.id   fe893f209f08d4d719331610a7564197
#
_cell.length_a   1.000
_cell.length_b   1.000
_cell.length_c   1.000
_cell.angle_alpha   90.00
_cell.angle_beta   90.00
_cell.angle_gamma   90.00
#
_symmetry.space_group_name_H-M   'P 1'
#
loop_
_entity.id
_entity.type
_entity.pdbx_description
1 polymer ?
#
loop_
_entity_poly.entity_id
_entity_poly.type
_entity_poly.pdbx_seq_one_letter_code
_entity_poly.pdbx_strand_id
1 'polypeptide(L)'
;MPPSIYPNSINPNSTNRDTTHPATVAIAGGGLAGLAAGCALAEAGFRVTLFERRPYLGGRASSYQHPGTGEVVDNCQHVLLGCCTNLLDFYRRAGVLDRIRWYKKLTFLEPGGRASVIAPSALPAPLHTALAFLRADCLSFRDKLAIGRAMAALAPSTPADRGESFLDWLKRHGQTEQAIERFWKTILVSALNEDLDCVSVPYAAQVVRESFLKSAAAGLMGIPTVPLTDLYSTAGDYIRARGGEIQLRAGVELFRSEISEVSVTTNGQEQKFDYLVLAVPFDVLGRMLPDTPSAAPLAAALGQFSTSPITGIHLWFDRQISDLDHAVLLDRTMQWMFHKSRLITARENEARENDNGGGSYVELVVSCSRGLIEKSKSEIVDMAVKESREFFPGARGAKLLKSTVIKEVHATYSPRPGIDQYRPKPETAWPRVFLAGDWTATGWPATMEGAVRSGYLAAEALARFAGGKSVSFLVSDLAASGLMRLFGGKNQSAYAPFSLFAP
;
A
#
# COMPACT_ATOMS: atom_id res chain seq x y z
N MET A 1 30.08 -12.65 -2.70
CA MET A 1 29.40 -11.61 -3.49
C MET A 1 29.03 -12.21 -4.83
N PRO A 2 27.75 -12.28 -5.22
CA PRO A 2 27.41 -12.69 -6.58
C PRO A 2 27.86 -11.59 -7.57
N PRO A 3 28.24 -11.94 -8.81
CA PRO A 3 28.72 -10.98 -9.79
C PRO A 3 27.61 -9.97 -10.14
N SER A 4 28.00 -8.71 -10.34
CA SER A 4 27.12 -7.62 -10.78
C SER A 4 26.44 -8.01 -12.10
N ILE A 5 25.13 -8.04 -12.11
CA ILE A 5 24.29 -8.45 -13.25
C ILE A 5 24.24 -7.39 -14.38
N TYR A 6 24.89 -6.23 -14.19
CA TYR A 6 24.81 -5.12 -15.13
C TYR A 6 26.14 -4.88 -15.84
N PRO A 7 26.17 -4.79 -17.21
CA PRO A 7 27.34 -4.37 -17.93
C PRO A 7 27.71 -2.91 -17.59
N ASN A 8 29.01 -2.63 -17.57
CA ASN A 8 29.58 -1.30 -17.30
C ASN A 8 28.94 -0.22 -18.16
N SER A 9 28.65 0.91 -17.51
CA SER A 9 28.03 2.12 -18.02
C SER A 9 28.47 2.50 -19.44
N ILE A 10 27.49 2.51 -20.36
CA ILE A 10 27.59 3.24 -21.64
C ILE A 10 27.55 4.74 -21.28
N ASN A 11 28.58 5.47 -21.65
CA ASN A 11 28.69 6.92 -21.44
C ASN A 11 27.70 7.64 -22.40
N PRO A 12 26.67 8.36 -21.91
CA PRO A 12 25.63 8.94 -22.75
C PRO A 12 25.98 10.30 -23.36
N ASN A 13 27.21 10.76 -23.31
CA ASN A 13 27.60 12.12 -23.69
C ASN A 13 27.90 12.28 -25.21
N SER A 14 27.00 11.88 -26.10
CA SER A 14 27.12 12.28 -27.51
C SER A 14 25.78 12.33 -28.25
N THR A 15 24.88 13.23 -27.84
CA THR A 15 23.90 13.79 -28.79
C THR A 15 23.57 15.20 -28.37
N ASN A 16 24.10 16.18 -29.09
CA ASN A 16 23.67 17.58 -29.12
C ASN A 16 22.19 17.58 -29.53
N ARG A 17 21.27 17.64 -28.55
CA ARG A 17 19.84 17.84 -28.84
C ARG A 17 19.52 19.32 -28.77
N ASP A 18 18.75 19.76 -29.70
CA ASP A 18 18.09 21.06 -29.73
C ASP A 18 17.25 21.19 -28.43
N THR A 19 17.67 22.05 -27.50
CA THR A 19 17.14 22.17 -26.14
C THR A 19 15.79 22.93 -26.07
N THR A 20 15.11 23.07 -27.21
CA THR A 20 13.88 23.91 -27.32
C THR A 20 12.62 23.22 -26.81
N HIS A 21 12.58 21.89 -26.68
CA HIS A 21 11.39 21.16 -26.24
C HIS A 21 11.69 20.26 -25.03
N PRO A 22 10.76 20.21 -24.04
CA PRO A 22 10.91 19.31 -22.89
C PRO A 22 10.95 17.84 -23.35
N ALA A 23 11.82 17.04 -22.74
CA ALA A 23 11.91 15.62 -23.03
C ALA A 23 10.61 14.90 -22.67
N THR A 24 10.21 13.96 -23.52
CA THR A 24 8.94 13.23 -23.43
C THR A 24 9.12 11.90 -22.69
N VAL A 25 8.16 11.57 -21.82
CA VAL A 25 8.18 10.32 -21.03
C VAL A 25 6.84 9.62 -21.17
N ALA A 26 6.88 8.35 -21.62
CA ALA A 26 5.75 7.45 -21.50
C ALA A 26 5.75 6.78 -20.12
N ILE A 27 4.61 6.67 -19.48
CA ILE A 27 4.42 5.88 -18.24
C ILE A 27 3.36 4.83 -18.49
N ALA A 28 3.73 3.55 -18.40
CA ALA A 28 2.81 2.43 -18.53
C ALA A 28 2.26 2.03 -17.17
N GLY A 29 1.00 2.35 -16.91
CA GLY A 29 0.27 2.02 -15.68
C GLY A 29 -0.07 3.24 -14.82
N GLY A 30 -1.36 3.44 -14.58
CA GLY A 30 -1.95 4.54 -13.78
C GLY A 30 -2.19 4.16 -12.31
N GLY A 31 -1.44 3.20 -11.76
CA GLY A 31 -1.39 2.92 -10.32
C GLY A 31 -0.53 3.94 -9.57
N LEU A 32 -0.45 3.81 -8.23
CA LEU A 32 0.26 4.77 -7.38
C LEU A 32 1.73 4.97 -7.81
N ALA A 33 2.41 3.92 -8.23
CA ALA A 33 3.79 3.99 -8.71
C ALA A 33 3.92 4.88 -9.95
N GLY A 34 3.06 4.66 -10.95
CA GLY A 34 3.06 5.46 -12.17
C GLY A 34 2.60 6.89 -11.93
N LEU A 35 1.58 7.11 -11.09
CA LEU A 35 1.12 8.45 -10.70
C LEU A 35 2.20 9.23 -9.96
N ALA A 36 2.90 8.59 -9.01
CA ALA A 36 4.00 9.22 -8.28
C ALA A 36 5.17 9.58 -9.20
N ALA A 37 5.58 8.65 -10.09
CA ALA A 37 6.59 8.93 -11.10
C ALA A 37 6.16 10.08 -12.04
N GLY A 38 4.90 10.08 -12.49
CA GLY A 38 4.34 11.10 -13.35
C GLY A 38 4.32 12.48 -12.73
N CYS A 39 3.88 12.59 -11.46
CA CYS A 39 3.90 13.85 -10.72
C CYS A 39 5.33 14.38 -10.55
N ALA A 40 6.27 13.51 -10.16
CA ALA A 40 7.67 13.88 -9.96
C ALA A 40 8.34 14.32 -11.28
N LEU A 41 8.15 13.60 -12.35
CA LEU A 41 8.72 13.93 -13.67
C LEU A 41 8.09 15.20 -14.26
N ALA A 42 6.78 15.38 -14.14
CA ALA A 42 6.12 16.60 -14.58
C ALA A 42 6.62 17.83 -13.81
N GLU A 43 6.88 17.72 -12.49
CA GLU A 43 7.49 18.77 -11.67
C GLU A 43 8.94 19.06 -12.10
N ALA A 44 9.68 18.04 -12.53
CA ALA A 44 11.04 18.18 -13.06
C ALA A 44 11.10 18.74 -14.51
N GLY A 45 9.96 19.05 -15.11
CA GLY A 45 9.87 19.65 -16.44
C GLY A 45 9.82 18.66 -17.61
N PHE A 46 9.62 17.36 -17.36
CA PHE A 46 9.36 16.40 -18.43
C PHE A 46 7.90 16.48 -18.91
N ARG A 47 7.70 16.24 -20.20
CA ARG A 47 6.36 16.08 -20.77
C ARG A 47 5.91 14.62 -20.62
N VAL A 48 5.01 14.37 -19.67
CA VAL A 48 4.56 13.04 -19.30
C VAL A 48 3.30 12.66 -20.09
N THR A 49 3.28 11.46 -20.69
CA THR A 49 2.06 10.78 -21.16
C THR A 49 1.89 9.48 -20.36
N LEU A 50 0.83 9.40 -19.56
CA LEU A 50 0.52 8.23 -18.75
C LEU A 50 -0.58 7.40 -19.42
N PHE A 51 -0.31 6.12 -19.61
CA PHE A 51 -1.20 5.13 -20.21
C PHE A 51 -1.78 4.20 -19.15
N GLU A 52 -3.10 4.11 -19.07
CA GLU A 52 -3.82 3.21 -18.16
C GLU A 52 -4.87 2.40 -18.93
N ARG A 53 -4.87 1.08 -18.72
CA ARG A 53 -5.82 0.15 -19.39
C ARG A 53 -7.26 0.29 -18.88
N ARG A 54 -7.44 0.68 -17.61
CA ARG A 54 -8.74 0.88 -16.97
C ARG A 54 -9.32 2.24 -17.35
N PRO A 55 -10.63 2.46 -17.19
CA PRO A 55 -11.26 3.77 -17.42
C PRO A 55 -11.04 4.74 -16.26
N TYR A 56 -10.20 4.41 -15.26
CA TYR A 56 -9.91 5.19 -14.06
C TYR A 56 -8.49 4.96 -13.56
N LEU A 57 -7.98 5.91 -12.77
CA LEU A 57 -6.68 5.88 -12.13
C LEU A 57 -6.72 5.20 -10.76
N GLY A 58 -5.53 4.92 -10.19
CA GLY A 58 -5.36 4.32 -8.86
C GLY A 58 -4.90 2.86 -8.88
N GLY A 59 -5.06 2.17 -10.01
CA GLY A 59 -4.64 0.76 -10.13
C GLY A 59 -5.39 -0.16 -9.15
N ARG A 60 -4.66 -0.85 -8.24
CA ARG A 60 -5.27 -1.68 -7.20
C ARG A 60 -6.00 -0.86 -6.13
N ALA A 61 -5.60 0.38 -5.89
CA ALA A 61 -6.27 1.32 -5.00
C ALA A 61 -7.27 2.18 -5.79
N SER A 62 -8.38 1.62 -6.18
CA SER A 62 -9.39 2.28 -7.01
C SER A 62 -10.81 1.97 -6.56
N SER A 63 -11.74 2.82 -6.97
CA SER A 63 -13.18 2.63 -6.80
C SER A 63 -13.85 2.54 -8.16
N TYR A 64 -14.98 1.89 -8.22
CA TYR A 64 -15.79 1.81 -9.43
C TYR A 64 -17.25 1.58 -9.11
N GLN A 65 -18.14 1.93 -10.05
CA GLN A 65 -19.54 1.61 -9.94
C GLN A 65 -19.72 0.11 -10.15
N HIS A 66 -20.16 -0.60 -9.11
CA HIS A 66 -20.32 -2.05 -9.17
C HIS A 66 -21.60 -2.41 -9.95
N PRO A 67 -21.53 -3.16 -11.07
CA PRO A 67 -22.66 -3.37 -11.97
C PRO A 67 -23.83 -4.12 -11.32
N GLY A 68 -23.57 -4.98 -10.33
CA GLY A 68 -24.61 -5.77 -9.67
C GLY A 68 -25.35 -5.03 -8.56
N THR A 69 -24.76 -3.99 -7.95
CA THR A 69 -25.39 -3.22 -6.86
C THR A 69 -25.75 -1.80 -7.26
N GLY A 70 -25.15 -1.27 -8.33
CA GLY A 70 -25.25 0.13 -8.74
C GLY A 70 -24.46 1.11 -7.85
N GLU A 71 -23.81 0.61 -6.78
CA GLU A 71 -23.08 1.41 -5.80
C GLU A 71 -21.64 1.64 -6.24
N VAL A 72 -21.06 2.79 -5.84
CA VAL A 72 -19.61 3.00 -5.92
C VAL A 72 -18.96 2.25 -4.76
N VAL A 73 -18.07 1.33 -5.08
CA VAL A 73 -17.33 0.52 -4.10
C VAL A 73 -15.83 0.65 -4.33
N ASP A 74 -15.08 0.65 -3.26
CA ASP A 74 -13.62 0.51 -3.34
C ASP A 74 -13.25 -0.94 -3.68
N ASN A 75 -12.16 -1.13 -4.41
CA ASN A 75 -11.64 -2.48 -4.69
C ASN A 75 -11.36 -3.24 -3.39
N CYS A 76 -10.82 -2.53 -2.41
CA CYS A 76 -10.71 -2.91 -1.01
C CYS A 76 -10.44 -1.64 -0.19
N GLN A 77 -10.75 -1.64 1.11
CA GLN A 77 -10.37 -0.52 1.97
C GLN A 77 -8.85 -0.36 2.00
N HIS A 78 -8.39 0.85 1.76
CA HIS A 78 -6.99 1.22 1.89
C HIS A 78 -6.81 2.17 3.07
N VAL A 79 -5.86 1.86 3.93
CA VAL A 79 -5.45 2.70 5.05
C VAL A 79 -3.97 3.05 4.91
N LEU A 80 -3.57 4.17 5.49
CA LEU A 80 -2.18 4.56 5.59
C LEU A 80 -1.80 4.79 7.06
N LEU A 81 -0.52 4.69 7.34
CA LEU A 81 0.01 5.00 8.66
C LEU A 81 0.88 6.26 8.60
N GLY A 82 1.02 6.95 9.74
CA GLY A 82 1.82 8.16 9.82
C GLY A 82 3.30 7.98 9.46
N CYS A 83 3.80 6.74 9.45
CA CYS A 83 5.15 6.42 8.97
C CYS A 83 5.30 6.40 7.44
N CYS A 84 4.21 6.46 6.68
CA CYS A 84 4.20 6.42 5.20
C CYS A 84 4.54 7.80 4.61
N THR A 85 5.78 8.27 4.81
CA THR A 85 6.20 9.65 4.52
C THR A 85 6.15 10.01 3.04
N ASN A 86 6.48 9.09 2.15
CA ASN A 86 6.44 9.33 0.70
C ASN A 86 5.01 9.33 0.18
N LEU A 87 4.13 8.47 0.70
CA LEU A 87 2.70 8.51 0.39
C LEU A 87 2.08 9.84 0.85
N LEU A 88 2.45 10.35 2.03
CA LEU A 88 2.01 11.64 2.54
C LEU A 88 2.52 12.80 1.67
N ASP A 89 3.77 12.75 1.21
CA ASP A 89 4.30 13.73 0.26
C ASP A 89 3.55 13.68 -1.08
N PHE A 90 3.28 12.50 -1.60
CA PHE A 90 2.47 12.32 -2.81
C PHE A 90 1.06 12.90 -2.64
N TYR A 91 0.40 12.66 -1.50
CA TYR A 91 -0.93 13.23 -1.21
C TYR A 91 -0.89 14.76 -1.09
N ARG A 92 0.20 15.31 -0.53
CA ARG A 92 0.41 16.76 -0.49
C ARG A 92 0.55 17.34 -1.91
N ARG A 93 1.33 16.70 -2.79
CA ARG A 93 1.48 17.11 -4.20
C ARG A 93 0.15 17.04 -4.95
N ALA A 94 -0.61 15.99 -4.75
CA ALA A 94 -1.92 15.80 -5.34
C ALA A 94 -3.02 16.69 -4.71
N GLY A 95 -2.73 17.39 -3.59
CA GLY A 95 -3.68 18.28 -2.92
C GLY A 95 -4.83 17.58 -2.22
N VAL A 96 -4.59 16.37 -1.66
CA VAL A 96 -5.65 15.51 -1.08
C VAL A 96 -5.43 15.13 0.39
N LEU A 97 -4.49 15.76 1.09
CA LEU A 97 -4.23 15.47 2.50
C LEU A 97 -5.43 15.74 3.41
N ASP A 98 -6.25 16.73 3.10
CA ASP A 98 -7.48 17.09 3.80
C ASP A 98 -8.61 16.05 3.64
N ARG A 99 -8.49 15.16 2.65
CA ARG A 99 -9.42 14.06 2.41
C ARG A 99 -9.06 12.79 3.19
N ILE A 100 -8.15 12.89 4.16
CA ILE A 100 -7.74 11.79 5.04
C ILE A 100 -8.19 12.08 6.46
N ARG A 101 -9.03 11.22 7.02
CA ARG A 101 -9.42 11.27 8.44
C ARG A 101 -8.43 10.46 9.27
N TRP A 102 -7.89 11.07 10.32
CA TRP A 102 -6.87 10.46 11.17
C TRP A 102 -7.42 9.92 12.47
N TYR A 103 -6.98 8.72 12.82
CA TYR A 103 -7.37 8.01 14.03
C TYR A 103 -6.16 7.73 14.92
N LYS A 104 -6.30 8.06 16.20
CA LYS A 104 -5.30 7.79 17.26
C LYS A 104 -5.60 6.48 18.01
N LYS A 105 -6.80 5.93 17.82
CA LYS A 105 -7.30 4.78 18.57
C LYS A 105 -7.57 3.62 17.62
N LEU A 106 -7.13 2.44 18.02
CA LEU A 106 -7.50 1.17 17.39
C LEU A 106 -8.39 0.39 18.35
N THR A 107 -9.58 -0.01 17.88
CA THR A 107 -10.53 -0.80 18.67
C THR A 107 -10.47 -2.25 18.19
N PHE A 108 -10.16 -3.15 19.12
CA PHE A 108 -10.15 -4.59 18.92
C PHE A 108 -11.43 -5.17 19.52
N LEU A 109 -12.22 -5.86 18.71
CA LEU A 109 -13.47 -6.49 19.13
C LEU A 109 -13.33 -7.99 19.20
N GLU A 110 -13.82 -8.57 20.28
CA GLU A 110 -14.03 -10.01 20.42
C GLU A 110 -15.48 -10.37 20.08
N PRO A 111 -15.75 -11.62 19.65
CA PRO A 111 -17.13 -12.10 19.52
C PRO A 111 -17.91 -11.86 20.84
N GLY A 112 -19.12 -11.37 20.72
CA GLY A 112 -19.91 -10.90 21.88
C GLY A 112 -19.79 -9.39 22.13
N GLY A 113 -18.92 -8.66 21.40
CA GLY A 113 -18.84 -7.21 21.41
C GLY A 113 -17.93 -6.61 22.50
N ARG A 114 -17.15 -7.45 23.22
CA ARG A 114 -16.15 -6.94 24.17
C ARG A 114 -15.04 -6.20 23.39
N ALA A 115 -14.75 -4.97 23.82
CA ALA A 115 -13.79 -4.09 23.14
C ALA A 115 -12.54 -3.85 23.97
N SER A 116 -11.38 -3.93 23.33
CA SER A 116 -10.09 -3.44 23.86
C SER A 116 -9.61 -2.29 22.97
N VAL A 117 -9.26 -1.15 23.58
CA VAL A 117 -8.83 0.05 22.84
C VAL A 117 -7.35 0.31 23.09
N ILE A 118 -6.58 0.40 22.01
CA ILE A 118 -5.18 0.79 22.05
C ILE A 118 -5.05 2.22 21.51
N ALA A 119 -4.50 3.10 22.35
CA ALA A 119 -4.27 4.50 22.02
C ALA A 119 -2.93 4.97 22.62
N PRO A 120 -2.24 5.92 21.97
CA PRO A 120 -1.02 6.49 22.52
C PRO A 120 -1.31 7.34 23.77
N SER A 121 -0.34 7.36 24.69
CA SER A 121 -0.30 8.20 25.89
C SER A 121 0.84 9.21 25.77
N ALA A 122 1.03 10.05 26.79
CA ALA A 122 2.13 11.02 26.85
C ALA A 122 3.52 10.38 27.10
N LEU A 123 3.60 9.06 27.30
CA LEU A 123 4.89 8.39 27.48
C LEU A 123 5.72 8.48 26.19
N PRO A 124 7.06 8.58 26.31
CA PRO A 124 7.94 8.64 25.14
C PRO A 124 7.95 7.30 24.39
N ALA A 125 8.15 7.34 23.06
CA ALA A 125 8.34 6.14 22.27
C ALA A 125 9.56 5.33 22.78
N PRO A 126 9.45 3.98 22.85
CA PRO A 126 8.38 3.13 22.34
C PRO A 126 7.24 2.87 23.35
N LEU A 127 7.24 3.51 24.53
CA LEU A 127 6.31 3.21 25.63
C LEU A 127 4.95 3.92 25.50
N HIS A 128 4.75 4.74 24.47
CA HIS A 128 3.53 5.55 24.31
C HIS A 128 2.22 4.74 24.25
N THR A 129 2.24 3.48 23.81
CA THR A 129 1.07 2.58 23.81
C THR A 129 1.04 1.61 24.99
N ALA A 130 2.08 1.57 25.84
CA ALA A 130 2.25 0.56 26.88
C ALA A 130 1.07 0.53 27.88
N LEU A 131 0.58 1.68 28.33
CA LEU A 131 -0.52 1.75 29.29
C LEU A 131 -1.83 1.18 28.70
N ALA A 132 -2.15 1.53 27.45
CA ALA A 132 -3.33 1.00 26.78
C ALA A 132 -3.19 -0.51 26.53
N PHE A 133 -2.00 -0.95 26.13
CA PHE A 133 -1.70 -2.35 25.93
C PHE A 133 -1.83 -3.18 27.22
N LEU A 134 -1.34 -2.66 28.35
CA LEU A 134 -1.49 -3.32 29.66
C LEU A 134 -2.96 -3.45 30.09
N ARG A 135 -3.82 -2.54 29.67
CA ARG A 135 -5.28 -2.55 29.96
C ARG A 135 -6.10 -3.35 28.96
N ALA A 136 -5.52 -3.79 27.85
CA ALA A 136 -6.25 -4.55 26.83
C ALA A 136 -6.65 -5.94 27.38
N ASP A 137 -7.95 -6.21 27.51
CA ASP A 137 -8.48 -7.45 28.09
C ASP A 137 -8.43 -8.65 27.12
N CYS A 138 -8.23 -8.38 25.82
CA CYS A 138 -8.11 -9.44 24.80
C CYS A 138 -6.82 -10.27 24.91
N LEU A 139 -5.85 -9.87 25.77
CA LEU A 139 -4.57 -10.55 25.99
C LEU A 139 -4.35 -10.80 27.50
N SER A 140 -3.88 -11.99 27.84
CA SER A 140 -3.46 -12.31 29.21
C SER A 140 -2.16 -11.56 29.58
N PHE A 141 -1.85 -11.49 30.88
CA PHE A 141 -0.58 -10.91 31.34
C PHE A 141 0.65 -11.64 30.77
N ARG A 142 0.56 -12.97 30.63
CA ARG A 142 1.62 -13.80 30.02
C ARG A 142 1.84 -13.42 28.56
N ASP A 143 0.77 -13.19 27.81
CA ASP A 143 0.85 -12.75 26.41
C ASP A 143 1.51 -11.37 26.29
N LYS A 144 1.08 -10.42 27.12
CA LYS A 144 1.64 -9.07 27.17
C LYS A 144 3.13 -9.07 27.44
N LEU A 145 3.58 -9.91 28.40
CA LEU A 145 4.99 -10.06 28.72
C LEU A 145 5.80 -10.67 27.56
N ALA A 146 5.25 -11.69 26.91
CA ALA A 146 5.85 -12.33 25.75
C ALA A 146 6.01 -11.33 24.59
N ILE A 147 4.94 -10.59 24.25
CA ILE A 147 4.96 -9.54 23.23
C ILE A 147 5.98 -8.46 23.58
N GLY A 148 6.03 -7.99 24.83
CA GLY A 148 7.01 -7.00 25.29
C GLY A 148 8.44 -7.43 25.06
N ARG A 149 8.78 -8.72 25.31
CA ARG A 149 10.12 -9.28 25.04
C ARG A 149 10.46 -9.26 23.56
N ALA A 150 9.53 -9.67 22.69
CA ALA A 150 9.76 -9.66 21.25
C ALA A 150 9.89 -8.21 20.71
N MET A 151 9.06 -7.28 21.19
CA MET A 151 9.19 -5.86 20.87
C MET A 151 10.58 -5.31 21.27
N ALA A 152 11.07 -5.67 22.46
CA ALA A 152 12.38 -5.27 22.94
C ALA A 152 13.52 -5.86 22.06
N ALA A 153 13.36 -7.09 21.57
CA ALA A 153 14.32 -7.71 20.67
C ALA A 153 14.36 -7.05 19.28
N LEU A 154 13.23 -6.51 18.82
CA LEU A 154 13.13 -5.81 17.54
C LEU A 154 13.53 -4.32 17.62
N ALA A 155 13.56 -3.72 18.81
CA ALA A 155 13.77 -2.28 18.96
C ALA A 155 15.15 -1.80 18.46
N PRO A 156 16.29 -2.47 18.71
CA PRO A 156 17.61 -1.95 18.34
C PRO A 156 17.87 -1.88 16.83
N SER A 157 17.48 -2.90 16.09
CA SER A 157 17.75 -2.99 14.65
C SER A 157 16.78 -3.93 13.94
N THR A 158 16.64 -3.78 12.63
CA THR A 158 15.96 -4.77 11.79
C THR A 158 16.87 -5.99 11.64
N PRO A 159 16.44 -7.21 12.02
CA PRO A 159 17.24 -8.42 11.82
C PRO A 159 17.55 -8.67 10.35
N ALA A 160 18.68 -9.26 10.05
CA ALA A 160 19.00 -9.70 8.69
C ALA A 160 18.12 -10.89 8.27
N ASP A 161 17.86 -10.99 6.96
CA ASP A 161 17.18 -12.15 6.39
C ASP A 161 18.10 -13.40 6.48
N ARG A 162 17.64 -14.40 7.22
CA ARG A 162 18.34 -15.67 7.40
C ARG A 162 17.58 -16.85 6.80
N GLY A 163 16.57 -16.57 5.97
CA GLY A 163 15.69 -17.58 5.40
C GLY A 163 14.65 -18.13 6.38
N GLU A 164 14.52 -17.53 7.57
CA GLU A 164 13.56 -17.92 8.61
C GLU A 164 12.24 -17.17 8.44
N SER A 165 11.10 -17.85 8.69
CA SER A 165 9.79 -17.20 8.75
C SER A 165 9.63 -16.41 10.06
N PHE A 166 8.76 -15.40 10.04
CA PHE A 166 8.49 -14.65 11.27
C PHE A 166 7.77 -15.50 12.32
N LEU A 167 6.97 -16.48 11.92
CA LEU A 167 6.33 -17.42 12.84
C LEU A 167 7.38 -18.24 13.62
N ASP A 168 8.41 -18.75 12.94
CA ASP A 168 9.49 -19.52 13.58
C ASP A 168 10.32 -18.61 14.51
N TRP A 169 10.56 -17.37 14.08
CA TRP A 169 11.20 -16.35 14.91
C TRP A 169 10.39 -16.08 16.20
N LEU A 170 9.06 -15.95 16.10
CA LEU A 170 8.16 -15.74 17.24
C LEU A 170 8.19 -16.93 18.21
N LYS A 171 8.10 -18.16 17.69
CA LYS A 171 8.20 -19.38 18.50
C LYS A 171 9.52 -19.46 19.26
N ARG A 172 10.62 -19.17 18.58
CA ARG A 172 11.98 -19.15 19.18
C ARG A 172 12.12 -18.06 20.26
N HIS A 173 11.37 -16.95 20.15
CA HIS A 173 11.31 -15.88 21.15
C HIS A 173 10.22 -16.11 22.21
N GLY A 174 9.69 -17.33 22.33
CA GLY A 174 8.80 -17.73 23.42
C GLY A 174 7.43 -17.03 23.40
N GLN A 175 6.92 -16.70 22.19
CA GLN A 175 5.59 -16.15 22.08
C GLN A 175 4.54 -17.20 22.36
N THR A 176 3.49 -16.81 23.08
CA THR A 176 2.33 -17.66 23.33
C THR A 176 1.48 -17.78 22.07
N GLU A 177 0.71 -18.84 21.92
CA GLU A 177 -0.21 -19.04 20.81
C GLU A 177 -1.23 -17.88 20.71
N GLN A 178 -1.78 -17.45 21.84
CA GLN A 178 -2.73 -16.33 21.91
C GLN A 178 -2.07 -14.99 21.49
N ALA A 179 -0.82 -14.75 21.89
CA ALA A 179 -0.06 -13.57 21.42
C ALA A 179 0.17 -13.62 19.92
N ILE A 180 0.46 -14.80 19.36
CA ILE A 180 0.63 -14.98 17.92
C ILE A 180 -0.68 -14.67 17.19
N GLU A 181 -1.80 -15.30 17.56
CA GLU A 181 -3.07 -15.17 16.85
C GLU A 181 -3.70 -13.77 17.03
N ARG A 182 -3.79 -13.25 18.27
CA ARG A 182 -4.55 -12.01 18.55
C ARG A 182 -3.74 -10.73 18.42
N PHE A 183 -2.42 -10.80 18.38
CA PHE A 183 -1.57 -9.61 18.25
C PHE A 183 -0.72 -9.66 16.97
N TRP A 184 0.23 -10.58 16.87
CA TRP A 184 1.18 -10.60 15.77
C TRP A 184 0.51 -10.83 14.41
N LYS A 185 -0.33 -11.86 14.32
CA LYS A 185 -1.06 -12.20 13.10
C LYS A 185 -2.00 -11.07 12.69
N THR A 186 -2.78 -10.56 13.62
CA THR A 186 -3.73 -9.45 13.37
C THR A 186 -3.06 -8.23 12.76
N ILE A 187 -1.91 -7.82 13.29
CA ILE A 187 -1.19 -6.63 12.83
C ILE A 187 -0.46 -6.91 11.51
N LEU A 188 0.31 -7.99 11.46
CA LEU A 188 1.24 -8.23 10.35
C LEU A 188 0.54 -8.76 9.11
N VAL A 189 -0.49 -9.61 9.25
CA VAL A 189 -1.30 -10.03 8.09
C VAL A 189 -2.03 -8.84 7.49
N SER A 190 -2.54 -7.92 8.33
CA SER A 190 -3.16 -6.69 7.81
C SER A 190 -2.18 -5.78 7.08
N ALA A 191 -0.93 -5.71 7.53
CA ALA A 191 0.08 -4.80 6.96
C ALA A 191 0.83 -5.40 5.76
N LEU A 192 1.07 -6.71 5.75
CA LEU A 192 1.92 -7.42 4.78
C LEU A 192 1.12 -8.33 3.84
N ASN A 193 -0.16 -8.53 4.14
CA ASN A 193 -1.06 -9.41 3.38
C ASN A 193 -0.51 -10.82 3.18
N GLU A 194 0.15 -11.39 4.19
CA GLU A 194 0.72 -12.73 4.12
C GLU A 194 0.71 -13.40 5.50
N ASP A 195 0.57 -14.72 5.53
CA ASP A 195 0.64 -15.50 6.78
C ASP A 195 2.04 -15.49 7.40
N LEU A 196 2.10 -15.55 8.73
CA LEU A 196 3.35 -15.38 9.48
C LEU A 196 4.41 -16.46 9.19
N ASP A 197 4.00 -17.63 8.75
CA ASP A 197 4.88 -18.72 8.32
C ASP A 197 5.54 -18.47 6.95
N CYS A 198 5.00 -17.52 6.18
CA CYS A 198 5.51 -17.09 4.90
C CYS A 198 6.22 -15.71 4.96
N VAL A 199 5.95 -14.90 5.99
CA VAL A 199 6.54 -13.55 6.11
C VAL A 199 8.00 -13.62 6.56
N SER A 200 8.89 -12.89 5.89
CA SER A 200 10.28 -12.75 6.31
C SER A 200 10.42 -11.90 7.58
N VAL A 201 11.40 -12.24 8.41
CA VAL A 201 11.69 -11.51 9.66
C VAL A 201 12.00 -10.04 9.42
N PRO A 202 12.82 -9.62 8.43
CA PRO A 202 13.07 -8.21 8.15
C PRO A 202 11.81 -7.38 7.88
N TYR A 203 10.87 -7.90 7.08
CA TYR A 203 9.64 -7.16 6.77
C TYR A 203 8.72 -7.03 7.98
N ALA A 204 8.54 -8.10 8.75
CA ALA A 204 7.78 -8.04 9.99
C ALA A 204 8.40 -7.05 10.99
N ALA A 205 9.72 -7.11 11.17
CA ALA A 205 10.47 -6.19 12.02
C ALA A 205 10.34 -4.74 11.56
N GLN A 206 10.39 -4.49 10.25
CA GLN A 206 10.20 -3.16 9.68
C GLN A 206 8.83 -2.60 10.00
N VAL A 207 7.75 -3.37 9.79
CA VAL A 207 6.38 -2.94 10.16
C VAL A 207 6.31 -2.58 11.64
N VAL A 208 6.84 -3.44 12.52
CA VAL A 208 6.82 -3.20 13.96
C VAL A 208 7.60 -1.93 14.35
N ARG A 209 8.79 -1.77 13.81
CA ARG A 209 9.66 -0.62 14.13
C ARG A 209 9.11 0.70 13.61
N GLU A 210 8.74 0.72 12.33
CA GLU A 210 8.29 1.95 11.66
C GLU A 210 6.92 2.40 12.17
N SER A 211 5.99 1.46 12.45
CA SER A 211 4.61 1.80 12.80
C SER A 211 4.35 1.92 14.31
N PHE A 212 5.05 1.12 15.13
CA PHE A 212 4.70 1.01 16.57
C PHE A 212 5.79 1.46 17.51
N LEU A 213 7.09 1.31 17.15
CA LEU A 213 8.15 1.63 18.09
C LEU A 213 8.71 3.04 17.89
N LYS A 214 8.81 3.51 16.66
CA LYS A 214 9.58 4.69 16.28
C LYS A 214 9.03 6.00 16.84
N SER A 215 7.73 6.20 16.78
CA SER A 215 7.06 7.38 17.37
C SER A 215 5.54 7.17 17.49
N ALA A 216 4.88 7.97 18.33
CA ALA A 216 3.42 7.97 18.43
C ALA A 216 2.73 8.43 17.12
N ALA A 217 3.36 9.35 16.39
CA ALA A 217 2.86 9.81 15.10
C ALA A 217 2.91 8.72 14.03
N ALA A 218 3.89 7.81 14.12
CA ALA A 218 4.07 6.72 13.16
C ALA A 218 2.86 5.77 13.08
N GLY A 219 2.23 5.50 14.23
CA GLY A 219 1.10 4.58 14.35
C GLY A 219 -0.28 5.21 14.13
N LEU A 220 -0.36 6.49 13.78
CA LEU A 220 -1.63 7.12 13.43
C LEU A 220 -2.17 6.51 12.15
N MET A 221 -3.44 6.11 12.16
CA MET A 221 -4.09 5.50 11.00
C MET A 221 -4.90 6.54 10.24
N GLY A 222 -4.60 6.73 8.97
CA GLY A 222 -5.33 7.57 8.04
C GLY A 222 -6.29 6.75 7.19
N ILE A 223 -7.53 7.20 7.07
CA ILE A 223 -8.57 6.60 6.22
C ILE A 223 -9.10 7.65 5.25
N PRO A 224 -9.13 7.38 3.93
CA PRO A 224 -9.76 8.26 2.95
C PRO A 224 -11.25 8.49 3.25
N THR A 225 -11.69 9.75 3.09
CA THR A 225 -13.10 10.17 3.28
C THR A 225 -13.85 10.35 1.97
N VAL A 226 -13.22 9.98 0.87
CA VAL A 226 -13.79 9.98 -0.49
C VAL A 226 -13.46 8.64 -1.15
N PRO A 227 -14.17 8.23 -2.22
CA PRO A 227 -13.79 7.07 -3.02
C PRO A 227 -12.34 7.15 -3.50
N LEU A 228 -11.63 6.02 -3.54
CA LEU A 228 -10.20 6.00 -3.89
C LEU A 228 -9.91 6.57 -5.29
N THR A 229 -10.79 6.32 -6.25
CA THR A 229 -10.61 6.87 -7.61
C THR A 229 -10.68 8.39 -7.62
N ASP A 230 -11.54 9.00 -6.79
CA ASP A 230 -11.64 10.45 -6.66
C ASP A 230 -10.41 11.04 -5.97
N LEU A 231 -9.80 10.27 -5.05
CA LEU A 231 -8.56 10.64 -4.40
C LEU A 231 -7.39 10.67 -5.41
N TYR A 232 -7.28 9.66 -6.28
CA TYR A 232 -6.13 9.52 -7.17
C TYR A 232 -6.29 10.19 -8.53
N SER A 233 -7.51 10.54 -8.96
CA SER A 233 -7.74 11.33 -10.18
C SER A 233 -7.05 12.70 -10.11
N THR A 234 -6.94 13.29 -8.93
CA THR A 234 -6.26 14.59 -8.71
C THR A 234 -4.77 14.56 -9.08
N ALA A 235 -4.10 13.41 -8.93
CA ALA A 235 -2.73 13.24 -9.40
C ALA A 235 -2.65 13.30 -10.94
N GLY A 236 -3.67 12.77 -11.63
CA GLY A 236 -3.81 12.96 -13.08
C GLY A 236 -3.98 14.43 -13.47
N ASP A 237 -4.78 15.17 -12.71
CA ASP A 237 -4.98 16.62 -12.93
C ASP A 237 -3.70 17.41 -12.66
N TYR A 238 -2.92 17.02 -11.65
CA TYR A 238 -1.60 17.59 -11.37
C TYR A 238 -0.62 17.43 -12.56
N ILE A 239 -0.63 16.27 -13.20
CA ILE A 239 0.18 15.98 -14.41
C ILE A 239 -0.32 16.82 -15.59
N ARG A 240 -1.64 16.89 -15.84
CA ARG A 240 -2.24 17.69 -16.91
C ARG A 240 -1.94 19.18 -16.76
N ALA A 241 -2.02 19.71 -15.56
CA ALA A 241 -1.72 21.12 -15.27
C ALA A 241 -0.27 21.51 -15.57
N ARG A 242 0.63 20.50 -15.77
CA ARG A 242 2.04 20.69 -16.14
C ARG A 242 2.33 20.29 -17.60
N GLY A 243 1.29 20.25 -18.45
CA GLY A 243 1.40 19.96 -19.87
C GLY A 243 1.53 18.47 -20.21
N GLY A 244 1.28 17.58 -19.24
CA GLY A 244 1.21 16.15 -19.48
C GLY A 244 -0.16 15.67 -19.95
N GLU A 245 -0.26 14.41 -20.33
CA GLU A 245 -1.45 13.74 -20.83
C GLU A 245 -1.75 12.47 -20.06
N ILE A 246 -3.04 12.16 -19.87
CA ILE A 246 -3.52 10.91 -19.30
C ILE A 246 -4.41 10.22 -20.33
N GLN A 247 -3.99 9.04 -20.79
CA GLN A 247 -4.73 8.20 -21.71
C GLN A 247 -5.31 7.00 -20.95
N LEU A 248 -6.62 7.04 -20.71
CA LEU A 248 -7.37 5.93 -20.11
C LEU A 248 -7.85 4.96 -21.19
N ARG A 249 -8.12 3.70 -20.82
CA ARG A 249 -8.47 2.61 -21.76
C ARG A 249 -7.39 2.38 -22.83
N ALA A 250 -6.15 2.71 -22.49
CA ALA A 250 -4.99 2.67 -23.35
C ALA A 250 -3.85 1.91 -22.65
N GLY A 251 -4.00 0.60 -22.49
CA GLY A 251 -2.94 -0.24 -21.92
C GLY A 251 -1.75 -0.34 -22.89
N VAL A 252 -0.53 -0.20 -22.37
CA VAL A 252 0.67 -0.49 -23.17
C VAL A 252 0.76 -2.02 -23.39
N GLU A 253 0.75 -2.43 -24.63
CA GLU A 253 0.78 -3.83 -25.08
C GLU A 253 2.20 -4.31 -25.32
N LEU A 254 3.02 -3.44 -25.91
CA LEU A 254 4.40 -3.71 -26.31
C LEU A 254 5.24 -2.45 -26.15
N PHE A 255 6.52 -2.63 -25.88
CA PHE A 255 7.51 -1.56 -25.97
C PHE A 255 8.73 -2.01 -26.77
N ARG A 256 9.43 -1.05 -27.39
CA ARG A 256 10.74 -1.24 -27.99
C ARG A 256 11.66 -0.15 -27.48
N SER A 257 12.91 -0.48 -27.26
CA SER A 257 13.94 0.46 -26.81
C SER A 257 15.05 0.50 -27.83
N GLU A 258 15.36 1.70 -28.30
CA GLU A 258 16.48 2.02 -29.16
C GLU A 258 17.47 2.93 -28.42
N ILE A 259 18.61 3.21 -29.01
CA ILE A 259 19.65 4.04 -28.38
C ILE A 259 19.14 5.47 -28.16
N SER A 260 18.35 6.01 -29.10
CA SER A 260 17.91 7.41 -29.10
C SER A 260 16.49 7.64 -28.62
N GLU A 261 15.62 6.64 -28.67
CA GLU A 261 14.20 6.74 -28.35
C GLU A 261 13.63 5.42 -27.86
N VAL A 262 12.42 5.47 -27.32
CA VAL A 262 11.60 4.30 -27.00
C VAL A 262 10.26 4.42 -27.73
N SER A 263 9.68 3.29 -28.12
CA SER A 263 8.31 3.27 -28.63
C SER A 263 7.43 2.40 -27.75
N VAL A 264 6.16 2.77 -27.64
CA VAL A 264 5.11 2.01 -26.96
C VAL A 264 3.95 1.81 -27.91
N THR A 265 3.37 0.61 -27.88
CA THR A 265 2.16 0.28 -28.65
C THR A 265 0.96 0.24 -27.72
N THR A 266 -0.07 1.02 -28.05
CA THR A 266 -1.35 1.07 -27.33
C THR A 266 -2.49 1.04 -28.36
N ASN A 267 -3.48 0.18 -28.16
CA ASN A 267 -4.61 0.01 -29.09
C ASN A 267 -4.16 -0.15 -30.56
N GLY A 268 -3.06 -0.90 -30.76
CA GLY A 268 -2.46 -1.14 -32.08
C GLY A 268 -1.73 0.05 -32.71
N GLN A 269 -1.60 1.19 -32.02
CA GLN A 269 -0.89 2.37 -32.50
C GLN A 269 0.45 2.52 -31.79
N GLU A 270 1.52 2.74 -32.55
CA GLU A 270 2.85 3.01 -32.03
C GLU A 270 3.07 4.51 -31.79
N GLN A 271 3.61 4.85 -30.62
CA GLN A 271 3.96 6.21 -30.23
C GLN A 271 5.40 6.23 -29.70
N LYS A 272 6.15 7.29 -30.04
CA LYS A 272 7.58 7.45 -29.72
C LYS A 272 7.79 8.46 -28.60
N PHE A 273 8.73 8.15 -27.70
CA PHE A 273 9.10 8.95 -26.55
C PHE A 273 10.61 8.93 -26.33
N ASP A 274 11.10 9.89 -25.55
CA ASP A 274 12.50 9.89 -25.12
C ASP A 274 12.78 8.83 -24.07
N TYR A 275 11.81 8.56 -23.19
CA TYR A 275 11.94 7.65 -22.06
C TYR A 275 10.64 6.89 -21.78
N LEU A 276 10.77 5.75 -21.08
CA LEU A 276 9.65 4.92 -20.66
C LEU A 276 9.81 4.51 -19.18
N VAL A 277 8.75 4.66 -18.41
CA VAL A 277 8.61 4.07 -17.07
C VAL A 277 7.55 2.96 -17.14
N LEU A 278 7.97 1.72 -16.86
CA LEU A 278 7.08 0.57 -16.75
C LEU A 278 6.61 0.44 -15.30
N ALA A 279 5.41 0.95 -15.02
CA ALA A 279 4.79 0.98 -13.69
C ALA A 279 3.63 -0.02 -13.58
N VAL A 280 3.80 -1.19 -14.16
CA VAL A 280 2.82 -2.28 -14.19
C VAL A 280 3.16 -3.34 -13.13
N PRO A 281 2.19 -4.20 -12.72
CA PRO A 281 2.46 -5.35 -11.86
C PRO A 281 3.51 -6.29 -12.47
N PHE A 282 4.28 -6.99 -11.61
CA PHE A 282 5.38 -7.86 -12.06
C PHE A 282 4.93 -8.97 -13.01
N ASP A 283 3.74 -9.53 -12.79
CA ASP A 283 3.16 -10.57 -13.65
C ASP A 283 2.73 -10.02 -15.02
N VAL A 284 2.29 -8.76 -15.07
CA VAL A 284 1.99 -8.07 -16.34
C VAL A 284 3.29 -7.79 -17.08
N LEU A 285 4.30 -7.26 -16.38
CA LEU A 285 5.62 -7.01 -16.99
C LEU A 285 6.21 -8.29 -17.56
N GLY A 286 6.13 -9.42 -16.84
CA GLY A 286 6.64 -10.70 -17.33
C GLY A 286 6.09 -11.12 -18.71
N ARG A 287 4.84 -10.75 -19.00
CA ARG A 287 4.21 -10.99 -20.32
C ARG A 287 4.58 -9.96 -21.40
N MET A 288 5.08 -8.80 -20.99
CA MET A 288 5.48 -7.72 -21.91
C MET A 288 6.97 -7.79 -22.28
N LEU A 289 7.76 -8.59 -21.56
CA LEU A 289 9.20 -8.69 -21.83
C LEU A 289 9.45 -9.24 -23.22
N PRO A 290 10.38 -8.63 -24.00
CA PRO A 290 10.78 -9.17 -25.29
C PRO A 290 11.53 -10.50 -25.12
N ASP A 291 11.37 -11.41 -26.06
CA ASP A 291 12.12 -12.68 -26.09
C ASP A 291 13.56 -12.43 -26.57
N THR A 292 14.38 -11.90 -25.67
CA THR A 292 15.78 -11.55 -25.93
C THR A 292 16.67 -11.98 -24.77
N PRO A 293 17.94 -12.28 -24.99
CA PRO A 293 18.88 -12.63 -23.92
C PRO A 293 18.99 -11.56 -22.83
N SER A 294 18.80 -10.28 -23.16
CA SER A 294 18.82 -9.17 -22.20
C SER A 294 17.63 -9.18 -21.24
N ALA A 295 16.50 -9.79 -21.61
CA ALA A 295 15.32 -9.92 -20.77
C ALA A 295 15.43 -11.08 -19.78
N ALA A 296 16.22 -12.11 -20.08
CA ALA A 296 16.26 -13.35 -19.31
C ALA A 296 16.55 -13.16 -17.79
N PRO A 297 17.49 -12.29 -17.35
CA PRO A 297 17.73 -12.08 -15.92
C PRO A 297 16.51 -11.48 -15.22
N LEU A 298 15.85 -10.51 -15.83
CA LEU A 298 14.64 -9.90 -15.26
C LEU A 298 13.47 -10.89 -15.25
N ALA A 299 13.25 -11.64 -16.33
CA ALA A 299 12.23 -12.68 -16.41
C ALA A 299 12.42 -13.74 -15.31
N ALA A 300 13.66 -14.20 -15.10
CA ALA A 300 14.00 -15.14 -14.03
C ALA A 300 13.73 -14.56 -12.63
N ALA A 301 14.04 -13.29 -12.40
CA ALA A 301 13.73 -12.60 -11.14
C ALA A 301 12.23 -12.47 -10.91
N LEU A 302 11.46 -12.05 -11.94
CA LEU A 302 9.99 -11.93 -11.86
C LEU A 302 9.33 -13.29 -11.60
N GLY A 303 9.87 -14.38 -12.11
CA GLY A 303 9.40 -15.73 -11.88
C GLY A 303 9.51 -16.20 -10.42
N GLN A 304 10.25 -15.46 -9.56
CA GLN A 304 10.37 -15.76 -8.13
C GLN A 304 9.23 -15.16 -7.30
N PHE A 305 8.45 -14.24 -7.84
CA PHE A 305 7.36 -13.63 -7.11
C PHE A 305 6.11 -14.51 -7.12
N SER A 306 5.48 -14.61 -5.97
CA SER A 306 4.13 -15.14 -5.80
C SER A 306 3.21 -14.07 -5.24
N THR A 307 1.90 -14.23 -5.39
CA THR A 307 0.91 -13.25 -4.93
C THR A 307 0.12 -13.76 -3.73
N SER A 308 -0.38 -12.82 -2.94
CA SER A 308 -1.31 -13.07 -1.86
C SER A 308 -2.62 -12.30 -2.10
N PRO A 309 -3.79 -12.97 -1.92
CA PRO A 309 -5.08 -12.35 -2.20
C PRO A 309 -5.62 -11.54 -1.02
N ILE A 310 -6.50 -10.56 -1.34
CA ILE A 310 -7.35 -9.86 -0.38
C ILE A 310 -8.80 -10.00 -0.82
N THR A 311 -9.71 -10.16 0.15
CA THR A 311 -11.15 -10.17 -0.11
C THR A 311 -11.82 -9.03 0.64
N GLY A 312 -12.50 -8.15 -0.11
CA GLY A 312 -13.40 -7.12 0.40
C GLY A 312 -14.85 -7.60 0.34
N ILE A 313 -15.59 -7.45 1.41
CA ILE A 313 -17.00 -7.83 1.51
C ILE A 313 -17.80 -6.58 1.87
N HIS A 314 -18.66 -6.14 0.98
CA HIS A 314 -19.48 -4.95 1.12
C HIS A 314 -20.91 -5.36 1.47
N LEU A 315 -21.42 -4.84 2.60
CA LEU A 315 -22.73 -5.17 3.16
C LEU A 315 -23.53 -3.89 3.42
N TRP A 316 -24.78 -3.84 2.94
CA TRP A 316 -25.72 -2.75 3.21
C TRP A 316 -26.86 -3.27 4.07
N PHE A 317 -27.02 -2.70 5.26
CA PHE A 317 -28.08 -3.05 6.20
C PHE A 317 -29.17 -1.96 6.25
N ASP A 318 -30.39 -2.36 6.64
CA ASP A 318 -31.55 -1.47 6.77
C ASP A 318 -31.48 -0.49 7.95
N ARG A 319 -30.49 -0.66 8.83
CA ARG A 319 -30.28 0.19 10.04
C ARG A 319 -28.82 0.24 10.40
N GLN A 320 -28.50 1.17 11.30
CA GLN A 320 -27.14 1.29 11.83
C GLN A 320 -26.79 0.08 12.70
N ILE A 321 -25.68 -0.59 12.39
CA ILE A 321 -25.22 -1.78 13.10
C ILE A 321 -24.15 -1.48 14.16
N SER A 322 -23.43 -0.35 14.05
CA SER A 322 -22.35 0.04 14.95
C SER A 322 -22.10 1.55 14.89
N ASP A 323 -21.67 2.14 16.04
CA ASP A 323 -21.19 3.53 16.11
C ASP A 323 -19.68 3.66 15.83
N LEU A 324 -18.98 2.56 15.57
CA LEU A 324 -17.58 2.56 15.28
C LEU A 324 -17.35 2.89 13.80
N ASP A 325 -16.39 3.77 13.51
CA ASP A 325 -15.96 4.07 12.14
C ASP A 325 -15.13 2.91 11.57
N HIS A 326 -14.39 2.22 12.41
CA HIS A 326 -13.62 1.01 12.08
C HIS A 326 -13.37 0.14 13.31
N ALA A 327 -13.12 -1.14 13.11
CA ALA A 327 -12.73 -2.07 14.17
C ALA A 327 -11.88 -3.22 13.61
N VAL A 328 -10.94 -3.68 14.42
CA VAL A 328 -10.25 -4.95 14.26
C VAL A 328 -11.13 -6.06 14.84
N LEU A 329 -11.35 -7.13 14.11
CA LEU A 329 -12.21 -8.25 14.52
C LEU A 329 -11.32 -9.45 14.86
N LEU A 330 -11.42 -9.92 16.12
CA LEU A 330 -10.59 -11.02 16.62
C LEU A 330 -11.30 -12.37 16.52
N ASP A 331 -10.51 -13.44 16.38
CA ASP A 331 -10.95 -14.83 16.49
C ASP A 331 -11.99 -15.28 15.46
N ARG A 332 -12.09 -14.57 14.34
CA ARG A 332 -13.00 -14.90 13.24
C ARG A 332 -12.31 -14.71 11.88
N THR A 333 -13.03 -15.09 10.82
CA THR A 333 -12.51 -14.96 9.45
C THR A 333 -12.43 -13.51 9.01
N MET A 334 -13.44 -12.71 9.34
CA MET A 334 -13.43 -11.27 9.06
C MET A 334 -12.43 -10.59 10.00
N GLN A 335 -11.46 -9.85 9.44
CA GLN A 335 -10.36 -9.27 10.21
C GLN A 335 -10.56 -7.81 10.54
N TRP A 336 -11.22 -7.07 9.66
CA TRP A 336 -11.50 -5.65 9.83
C TRP A 336 -12.92 -5.30 9.41
N MET A 337 -13.50 -4.31 10.07
CA MET A 337 -14.73 -3.63 9.66
C MET A 337 -14.43 -2.16 9.47
N PHE A 338 -14.90 -1.60 8.34
CA PHE A 338 -14.92 -0.16 8.04
C PHE A 338 -16.35 0.27 7.75
N HIS A 339 -16.84 1.27 8.48
CA HIS A 339 -18.21 1.77 8.35
C HIS A 339 -18.27 2.85 7.28
N LYS A 340 -18.43 2.46 6.04
CA LYS A 340 -18.32 3.34 4.86
C LYS A 340 -19.33 4.48 4.87
N SER A 341 -20.56 4.28 5.37
CA SER A 341 -21.55 5.37 5.50
C SER A 341 -21.11 6.46 6.50
N ARG A 342 -20.19 6.15 7.43
CA ARG A 342 -19.65 7.13 8.38
C ARG A 342 -18.31 7.72 7.93
N LEU A 343 -17.58 7.01 7.10
CA LEU A 343 -16.25 7.41 6.61
C LEU A 343 -16.32 8.32 5.41
N ILE A 344 -17.24 8.06 4.46
CA ILE A 344 -17.33 8.79 3.18
C ILE A 344 -18.29 9.96 3.32
N THR A 345 -17.75 11.17 3.49
CA THR A 345 -18.51 12.41 3.73
C THR A 345 -19.40 12.84 2.57
N ALA A 346 -19.05 12.50 1.33
CA ALA A 346 -19.89 12.81 0.16
C ALA A 346 -21.26 12.10 0.21
N ARG A 347 -21.32 10.90 0.85
CA ARG A 347 -22.59 10.16 1.02
C ARG A 347 -23.47 10.67 2.16
N GLU A 348 -22.89 11.38 3.15
CA GLU A 348 -23.69 11.97 4.23
C GLU A 348 -24.71 12.99 3.70
N ASN A 349 -24.37 13.73 2.66
CA ASN A 349 -25.25 14.74 2.07
C ASN A 349 -26.35 14.10 1.20
N GLU A 350 -26.00 13.08 0.42
CA GLU A 350 -26.98 12.33 -0.41
C GLU A 350 -27.92 11.45 0.42
N ALA A 351 -27.42 10.82 1.50
CA ALA A 351 -28.21 10.00 2.39
C ALA A 351 -29.18 10.85 3.23
N ARG A 352 -28.79 12.07 3.65
CA ARG A 352 -29.68 12.99 4.36
C ARG A 352 -30.82 13.53 3.52
N GLU A 353 -30.64 13.62 2.19
CA GLU A 353 -31.68 14.06 1.26
C GLU A 353 -32.64 12.91 0.85
N ASN A 354 -32.21 11.65 0.86
CA ASN A 354 -32.94 10.54 0.29
C ASN A 354 -33.41 9.46 1.27
N ASP A 355 -33.08 9.52 2.60
CA ASP A 355 -33.35 8.40 3.49
C ASP A 355 -34.08 8.78 4.79
N ASN A 356 -35.29 8.26 4.91
CA ASN A 356 -36.13 8.27 6.12
C ASN A 356 -35.68 7.23 7.18
N GLY A 357 -34.46 6.68 7.11
CA GLY A 357 -34.02 5.68 8.09
C GLY A 357 -32.62 5.12 7.85
N GLY A 358 -31.66 5.83 8.35
CA GLY A 358 -30.29 5.52 8.74
C GLY A 358 -29.71 4.11 8.53
N GLY A 359 -29.61 3.58 7.31
CA GLY A 359 -28.95 2.30 7.03
C GLY A 359 -27.42 2.34 7.24
N SER A 360 -26.78 1.17 7.31
CA SER A 360 -25.31 1.05 7.36
C SER A 360 -24.79 0.45 6.08
N TYR A 361 -23.79 1.09 5.49
CA TYR A 361 -22.88 0.46 4.56
C TYR A 361 -21.55 0.19 5.26
N VAL A 362 -21.20 -1.08 5.39
CA VAL A 362 -19.94 -1.53 5.98
C VAL A 362 -19.14 -2.36 4.99
N GLU A 363 -17.83 -2.24 5.06
CA GLU A 363 -16.90 -3.08 4.35
C GLU A 363 -16.12 -3.92 5.36
N LEU A 364 -16.14 -5.25 5.16
CA LEU A 364 -15.31 -6.19 5.89
C LEU A 364 -14.12 -6.60 5.02
N VAL A 365 -12.94 -6.71 5.62
CA VAL A 365 -11.71 -7.03 4.89
C VAL A 365 -11.08 -8.28 5.47
N VAL A 366 -10.62 -9.15 4.57
CA VAL A 366 -9.81 -10.33 4.88
C VAL A 366 -8.55 -10.28 4.05
N SER A 367 -7.41 -10.05 4.71
CA SER A 367 -6.08 -10.15 4.12
C SER A 367 -5.62 -11.61 4.10
N CYS A 368 -4.71 -11.96 3.20
CA CYS A 368 -4.24 -13.33 2.98
C CYS A 368 -5.40 -14.32 2.82
N SER A 369 -6.40 -13.94 2.03
CA SER A 369 -7.71 -14.60 1.96
C SER A 369 -7.74 -15.88 1.11
N ARG A 370 -6.64 -16.66 1.08
CA ARG A 370 -6.54 -17.90 0.28
C ARG A 370 -7.69 -18.85 0.54
N GLY A 371 -8.11 -18.99 1.80
CA GLY A 371 -9.25 -19.84 2.19
C GLY A 371 -10.63 -19.39 1.70
N LEU A 372 -10.74 -18.16 1.13
CA LEU A 372 -11.98 -17.63 0.58
C LEU A 372 -12.02 -17.67 -0.96
N ILE A 373 -10.89 -17.93 -1.63
CA ILE A 373 -10.83 -17.83 -3.10
C ILE A 373 -11.76 -18.80 -3.78
N GLU A 374 -11.80 -20.06 -3.31
CA GLU A 374 -12.64 -21.12 -3.88
C GLU A 374 -14.10 -21.07 -3.40
N LYS A 375 -14.42 -20.32 -2.34
CA LYS A 375 -15.79 -20.18 -1.85
C LYS A 375 -16.63 -19.34 -2.79
N SER A 376 -17.91 -19.65 -2.93
CA SER A 376 -18.86 -18.80 -3.65
C SER A 376 -19.06 -17.47 -2.94
N LYS A 377 -19.51 -16.45 -3.68
CA LYS A 377 -19.84 -15.14 -3.10
C LYS A 377 -20.94 -15.24 -2.03
N SER A 378 -21.92 -16.12 -2.24
CA SER A 378 -23.01 -16.36 -1.28
C SER A 378 -22.47 -16.91 0.04
N GLU A 379 -21.65 -17.95 0.01
CA GLU A 379 -21.03 -18.53 1.22
C GLU A 379 -20.22 -17.50 2.01
N ILE A 380 -19.47 -16.62 1.30
CA ILE A 380 -18.71 -15.56 1.95
C ILE A 380 -19.63 -14.52 2.59
N VAL A 381 -20.71 -14.13 1.91
CA VAL A 381 -21.70 -13.18 2.46
C VAL A 381 -22.40 -13.75 3.68
N ASP A 382 -22.84 -15.01 3.64
CA ASP A 382 -23.50 -15.68 4.77
C ASP A 382 -22.57 -15.74 6.00
N MET A 383 -21.30 -16.08 5.78
CA MET A 383 -20.26 -16.04 6.82
C MET A 383 -20.08 -14.63 7.38
N ALA A 384 -19.96 -13.63 6.52
CA ALA A 384 -19.73 -12.24 6.90
C ALA A 384 -20.91 -11.66 7.71
N VAL A 385 -22.15 -11.96 7.31
CA VAL A 385 -23.36 -11.56 8.05
C VAL A 385 -23.44 -12.25 9.40
N LYS A 386 -23.16 -13.56 9.45
CA LYS A 386 -23.13 -14.32 10.72
C LYS A 386 -22.11 -13.71 11.68
N GLU A 387 -20.88 -13.49 11.25
CA GLU A 387 -19.82 -12.92 12.08
C GLU A 387 -20.14 -11.47 12.49
N SER A 388 -20.72 -10.65 11.59
CA SER A 388 -21.18 -9.30 11.93
C SER A 388 -22.20 -9.30 13.07
N ARG A 389 -23.11 -10.27 13.13
CA ARG A 389 -24.08 -10.43 14.22
C ARG A 389 -23.45 -10.84 15.55
N GLU A 390 -22.29 -11.51 15.51
CA GLU A 390 -21.52 -11.88 16.70
C GLU A 390 -20.78 -10.66 17.28
N PHE A 391 -20.26 -9.78 16.42
CA PHE A 391 -19.49 -8.60 16.85
C PHE A 391 -20.37 -7.40 17.21
N PHE A 392 -21.43 -7.16 16.42
CA PHE A 392 -22.22 -5.93 16.51
C PHE A 392 -23.65 -6.25 16.96
N PRO A 393 -24.05 -5.84 18.18
CA PRO A 393 -25.41 -6.05 18.66
C PRO A 393 -26.49 -5.51 17.72
N GLY A 394 -26.26 -4.35 17.09
CA GLY A 394 -27.17 -3.75 16.10
C GLY A 394 -27.38 -4.59 14.85
N ALA A 395 -26.43 -5.45 14.50
CA ALA A 395 -26.57 -6.33 13.34
C ALA A 395 -27.50 -7.53 13.56
N ARG A 396 -27.81 -7.89 14.80
CA ARG A 396 -28.64 -9.06 15.14
C ARG A 396 -30.05 -8.97 14.57
N GLY A 397 -30.67 -7.78 14.60
CA GLY A 397 -32.00 -7.52 14.05
C GLY A 397 -31.98 -6.81 12.69
N ALA A 398 -30.81 -6.53 12.13
CA ALA A 398 -30.70 -5.84 10.86
C ALA A 398 -30.94 -6.76 9.67
N LYS A 399 -31.66 -6.24 8.66
CA LYS A 399 -31.89 -6.90 7.40
C LYS A 399 -30.78 -6.50 6.42
N LEU A 400 -30.16 -7.49 5.78
CA LEU A 400 -29.25 -7.25 4.68
C LEU A 400 -30.05 -6.83 3.43
N LEU A 401 -29.76 -5.67 2.88
CA LEU A 401 -30.41 -5.12 1.69
C LEU A 401 -29.65 -5.44 0.41
N LYS A 402 -28.34 -5.25 0.43
CA LYS A 402 -27.42 -5.48 -0.70
C LYS A 402 -26.11 -6.06 -0.18
N SER A 403 -25.41 -6.79 -1.03
CA SER A 403 -24.06 -7.28 -0.76
C SER A 403 -23.25 -7.45 -2.03
N THR A 404 -21.93 -7.34 -1.91
CA THR A 404 -21.01 -7.77 -2.96
C THR A 404 -19.69 -8.23 -2.36
N VAL A 405 -18.99 -9.11 -3.07
CA VAL A 405 -17.67 -9.64 -2.69
C VAL A 405 -16.70 -9.38 -3.83
N ILE A 406 -15.60 -8.76 -3.50
CA ILE A 406 -14.49 -8.46 -4.40
C ILE A 406 -13.29 -9.30 -3.96
N LYS A 407 -12.81 -10.17 -4.83
CA LYS A 407 -11.62 -10.99 -4.62
C LYS A 407 -10.50 -10.43 -5.48
N GLU A 408 -9.55 -9.71 -4.86
CA GLU A 408 -8.32 -9.29 -5.54
C GLU A 408 -7.28 -10.39 -5.36
N VAL A 409 -7.19 -11.28 -6.34
CA VAL A 409 -6.34 -12.49 -6.28
C VAL A 409 -4.85 -12.13 -6.32
N HIS A 410 -4.50 -11.07 -7.04
CA HIS A 410 -3.12 -10.57 -7.18
C HIS A 410 -2.94 -9.25 -6.41
N ALA A 411 -3.36 -9.20 -5.12
CA ALA A 411 -3.38 -7.97 -4.35
C ALA A 411 -1.97 -7.45 -4.05
N THR A 412 -1.07 -8.31 -3.54
CA THR A 412 0.32 -7.97 -3.21
C THR A 412 1.25 -9.11 -3.62
N TYR A 413 2.55 -8.85 -3.76
CA TYR A 413 3.51 -9.95 -3.74
C TYR A 413 3.68 -10.46 -2.30
N SER A 414 4.04 -11.75 -2.15
CA SER A 414 4.34 -12.39 -0.87
C SER A 414 5.73 -11.97 -0.37
N PRO A 415 5.85 -11.31 0.81
CA PRO A 415 7.11 -10.84 1.37
C PRO A 415 7.88 -11.98 2.06
N ARG A 416 8.11 -13.07 1.33
CA ARG A 416 8.75 -14.29 1.86
C ARG A 416 10.25 -14.11 2.10
N PRO A 417 10.88 -14.94 2.93
CA PRO A 417 12.32 -14.95 3.12
C PRO A 417 13.08 -15.05 1.78
N GLY A 418 14.10 -14.22 1.63
CA GLY A 418 14.97 -14.19 0.45
C GLY A 418 14.40 -13.48 -0.78
N ILE A 419 13.19 -12.91 -0.74
CA ILE A 419 12.59 -12.28 -1.93
C ILE A 419 13.34 -11.00 -2.36
N ASP A 420 13.97 -10.27 -1.44
CA ASP A 420 14.62 -8.98 -1.73
C ASP A 420 15.74 -9.08 -2.75
N GLN A 421 16.44 -10.21 -2.83
CA GLN A 421 17.51 -10.41 -3.82
C GLN A 421 16.99 -10.42 -5.27
N TYR A 422 15.69 -10.64 -5.48
CA TYR A 422 15.05 -10.69 -6.79
C TYR A 422 14.32 -9.39 -7.14
N ARG A 423 14.24 -8.43 -6.20
CA ARG A 423 13.60 -7.14 -6.45
C ARG A 423 14.53 -6.25 -7.28
N PRO A 424 14.15 -5.91 -8.53
CA PRO A 424 15.02 -5.15 -9.41
C PRO A 424 15.09 -3.68 -8.98
N LYS A 425 16.20 -3.04 -9.33
CA LYS A 425 16.36 -1.58 -9.25
C LYS A 425 15.52 -0.90 -10.36
N PRO A 426 15.36 0.43 -10.32
CA PRO A 426 14.66 1.17 -11.37
C PRO A 426 15.30 1.03 -12.76
N GLU A 427 16.62 0.94 -12.83
CA GLU A 427 17.36 0.85 -14.09
C GLU A 427 17.20 -0.55 -14.71
N THR A 428 17.11 -0.61 -16.05
CA THR A 428 16.96 -1.86 -16.80
C THR A 428 18.15 -2.10 -17.74
N ALA A 429 18.18 -3.28 -18.38
CA ALA A 429 19.11 -3.57 -19.45
C ALA A 429 18.78 -2.82 -20.76
N TRP A 430 17.58 -2.28 -20.90
CA TRP A 430 17.17 -1.49 -22.05
C TRP A 430 17.45 -0.01 -21.83
N PRO A 431 18.17 0.65 -22.74
CA PRO A 431 18.38 2.09 -22.64
C PRO A 431 17.04 2.83 -22.50
N ARG A 432 17.00 3.88 -21.67
CA ARG A 432 15.84 4.79 -21.52
C ARG A 432 14.57 4.15 -20.94
N VAL A 433 14.62 2.89 -20.47
CA VAL A 433 13.49 2.17 -19.84
C VAL A 433 13.76 1.98 -18.36
N PHE A 434 12.79 2.38 -17.54
CA PHE A 434 12.89 2.34 -16.08
C PHE A 434 11.70 1.57 -15.49
N LEU A 435 11.90 0.96 -14.32
CA LEU A 435 10.87 0.19 -13.61
C LEU A 435 10.35 0.95 -12.41
N ALA A 436 9.04 0.89 -12.22
CA ALA A 436 8.37 1.29 -10.99
C ALA A 436 7.33 0.23 -10.60
N GLY A 437 7.04 0.13 -9.31
CA GLY A 437 6.09 -0.82 -8.73
C GLY A 437 6.51 -1.21 -7.34
N ASP A 438 5.56 -1.53 -6.48
CA ASP A 438 5.80 -1.95 -5.11
C ASP A 438 6.73 -3.18 -4.98
N TRP A 439 6.85 -3.95 -6.05
CA TRP A 439 7.70 -5.14 -6.19
C TRP A 439 9.17 -4.82 -6.54
N THR A 440 9.53 -3.57 -6.86
CA THR A 440 10.93 -3.15 -7.10
C THR A 440 11.67 -2.91 -5.78
N ALA A 441 12.99 -2.74 -5.82
CA ALA A 441 13.87 -2.58 -4.66
C ALA A 441 13.68 -1.20 -3.98
N THR A 442 12.61 -1.02 -3.25
CA THR A 442 12.25 0.24 -2.56
C THR A 442 12.69 0.31 -1.11
N GLY A 443 13.15 -0.81 -0.53
CA GLY A 443 13.37 -0.94 0.91
C GLY A 443 12.09 -1.01 1.73
N TRP A 444 10.90 -1.05 1.09
CA TRP A 444 9.59 -1.19 1.73
C TRP A 444 8.85 -2.40 1.16
N PRO A 445 7.91 -3.00 1.94
CA PRO A 445 7.08 -4.11 1.46
C PRO A 445 6.06 -3.65 0.41
N ALA A 446 5.24 -4.61 -0.09
CA ALA A 446 4.15 -4.37 -1.03
C ALA A 446 3.03 -3.53 -0.39
N THR A 447 3.21 -2.22 -0.37
CA THR A 447 2.31 -1.24 0.22
C THR A 447 2.14 -0.04 -0.69
N MET A 448 1.16 0.82 -0.40
CA MET A 448 1.02 2.13 -1.08
C MET A 448 2.28 2.98 -0.94
N GLU A 449 2.92 2.96 0.25
CA GLU A 449 4.21 3.63 0.49
C GLU A 449 5.30 3.07 -0.43
N GLY A 450 5.43 1.73 -0.51
CA GLY A 450 6.39 1.08 -1.41
C GLY A 450 6.15 1.43 -2.88
N ALA A 451 4.89 1.53 -3.31
CA ALA A 451 4.53 1.91 -4.67
C ALA A 451 4.94 3.35 -4.99
N VAL A 452 4.63 4.31 -4.11
CA VAL A 452 5.04 5.72 -4.30
C VAL A 452 6.56 5.87 -4.31
N ARG A 453 7.26 5.22 -3.37
CA ARG A 453 8.74 5.19 -3.34
C ARG A 453 9.33 4.69 -4.65
N SER A 454 8.76 3.62 -5.20
CA SER A 454 9.23 3.07 -6.48
C SER A 454 9.08 4.08 -7.63
N GLY A 455 7.97 4.81 -7.65
CA GLY A 455 7.73 5.87 -8.63
C GLY A 455 8.76 7.01 -8.53
N TYR A 456 9.05 7.46 -7.30
CA TYR A 456 10.06 8.48 -7.05
C TYR A 456 11.47 8.01 -7.42
N LEU A 457 11.85 6.78 -7.06
CA LEU A 457 13.14 6.19 -7.42
C LEU A 457 13.30 6.06 -8.93
N ALA A 458 12.25 5.65 -9.65
CA ALA A 458 12.25 5.58 -11.11
C ALA A 458 12.41 6.98 -11.74
N ALA A 459 11.72 7.97 -11.20
CA ALA A 459 11.83 9.36 -11.66
C ALA A 459 13.23 9.93 -11.42
N GLU A 460 13.85 9.66 -10.25
CA GLU A 460 15.23 10.05 -9.95
C GLU A 460 16.24 9.40 -10.89
N ALA A 461 16.08 8.09 -11.15
CA ALA A 461 16.96 7.34 -12.04
C ALA A 461 16.85 7.88 -13.48
N LEU A 462 15.63 8.15 -13.96
CA LEU A 462 15.39 8.73 -15.29
C LEU A 462 15.98 10.14 -15.40
N ALA A 463 15.71 11.02 -14.44
CA ALA A 463 16.21 12.39 -14.45
C ALA A 463 17.75 12.43 -14.45
N ARG A 464 18.39 11.56 -13.68
CA ARG A 464 19.85 11.39 -13.68
C ARG A 464 20.37 10.91 -15.03
N PHE A 465 19.73 9.92 -15.64
CA PHE A 465 20.08 9.41 -16.95
C PHE A 465 19.92 10.47 -18.06
N ALA A 466 18.90 11.33 -17.95
CA ALA A 466 18.66 12.43 -18.88
C ALA A 466 19.71 13.57 -18.80
N GLY A 467 20.73 13.46 -17.93
CA GLY A 467 21.77 14.47 -17.75
C GLY A 467 21.32 15.66 -16.90
N GLY A 468 20.20 15.54 -16.19
CA GLY A 468 19.70 16.53 -15.24
C GLY A 468 20.54 16.63 -13.99
N LYS A 469 20.40 17.75 -13.24
CA LYS A 469 20.91 17.87 -11.87
C LYS A 469 20.35 16.73 -11.03
N SER A 470 21.12 16.22 -10.07
CA SER A 470 20.63 15.23 -9.11
C SER A 470 19.38 15.79 -8.39
N VAL A 471 18.22 15.34 -8.78
CA VAL A 471 16.95 15.69 -8.14
C VAL A 471 16.61 14.55 -7.20
N SER A 472 16.25 14.86 -5.95
CA SER A 472 15.73 13.89 -4.99
C SER A 472 14.24 14.12 -4.79
N PHE A 473 13.44 13.13 -5.14
CA PHE A 473 12.01 13.11 -4.87
C PHE A 473 11.68 12.28 -3.64
N LEU A 474 12.54 11.31 -3.34
CA LEU A 474 12.36 10.43 -2.18
C LEU A 474 12.48 11.24 -0.89
N VAL A 475 11.45 11.15 -0.08
CA VAL A 475 11.37 11.80 1.23
C VAL A 475 11.92 10.85 2.30
N SER A 476 12.68 11.40 3.25
CA SER A 476 13.22 10.64 4.38
C SER A 476 12.14 9.98 5.21
N ASP A 477 12.46 8.83 5.79
CA ASP A 477 11.59 8.14 6.75
C ASP A 477 11.33 9.01 7.99
N LEU A 478 10.20 8.78 8.65
CA LEU A 478 9.84 9.48 9.87
C LEU A 478 10.94 9.31 10.92
N ALA A 479 11.38 10.42 11.51
CA ALA A 479 12.42 10.40 12.53
C ALA A 479 12.00 9.67 13.80
N ALA A 480 12.91 8.95 14.42
CA ALA A 480 12.70 8.32 15.72
C ALA A 480 12.50 9.39 16.80
N SER A 481 11.59 9.15 17.75
CA SER A 481 11.30 10.02 18.89
C SER A 481 11.52 9.30 20.23
N GLY A 482 11.51 10.05 21.33
CA GLY A 482 11.66 9.49 22.65
C GLY A 482 12.93 8.66 22.82
N LEU A 483 12.83 7.51 23.48
CA LEU A 483 13.95 6.60 23.72
C LEU A 483 14.45 5.92 22.44
N MET A 484 13.61 5.85 21.40
CA MET A 484 14.02 5.25 20.12
C MET A 484 15.11 6.05 19.39
N ARG A 485 15.37 7.31 19.77
CA ARG A 485 16.52 8.08 19.27
C ARG A 485 17.86 7.44 19.57
N LEU A 486 17.94 6.64 20.63
CA LEU A 486 19.17 5.91 21.01
C LEU A 486 19.53 4.81 20.00
N PHE A 487 18.55 4.35 19.22
CA PHE A 487 18.71 3.33 18.19
C PHE A 487 18.63 3.90 16.76
N GLY A 488 18.48 5.22 16.61
CA GLY A 488 18.51 5.93 15.32
C GLY A 488 19.94 6.19 14.87
N GLY A 489 20.32 5.76 13.66
CA GLY A 489 21.63 6.09 13.08
C GLY A 489 21.79 7.60 12.86
N LYS A 490 23.05 8.10 12.87
CA LYS A 490 23.41 9.53 12.78
C LYS A 490 23.01 10.25 11.48
N ASN A 491 22.43 9.57 10.48
CA ASN A 491 22.16 10.11 9.14
C ASN A 491 20.65 10.25 8.80
N GLN A 492 19.78 10.39 9.78
CA GLN A 492 18.39 10.72 9.50
C GLN A 492 18.24 12.23 9.41
N SER A 493 18.24 12.79 8.19
CA SER A 493 17.72 14.14 7.97
C SER A 493 16.29 14.17 8.47
N ALA A 494 15.99 15.06 9.41
CA ALA A 494 14.69 15.15 10.04
C ALA A 494 13.67 15.62 8.99
N TYR A 495 12.87 14.70 8.45
CA TYR A 495 11.57 15.08 7.92
C TYR A 495 10.76 15.57 9.13
N ALA A 496 10.57 16.87 9.21
CA ALA A 496 9.66 17.45 10.19
C ALA A 496 8.26 16.99 9.77
N PRO A 497 7.55 16.16 10.57
CA PRO A 497 6.17 15.88 10.28
C PRO A 497 5.47 17.24 10.19
N PHE A 498 4.72 17.47 9.12
CA PHE A 498 3.80 18.59 9.07
C PHE A 498 3.07 18.67 10.41
N SER A 499 2.74 19.87 10.86
CA SER A 499 1.86 20.09 12.00
C SER A 499 0.43 19.64 11.68
N LEU A 500 0.28 18.41 11.18
CA LEU A 500 -0.99 17.70 11.00
C LEU A 500 -1.70 17.50 12.35
N PHE A 501 -1.04 17.87 13.45
CA PHE A 501 -1.47 17.59 14.83
C PHE A 501 -1.39 18.83 15.72
N ALA A 502 -1.51 20.04 15.17
CA ALA A 502 -1.88 21.20 16.00
C ALA A 502 -3.28 20.96 16.58
N PRO A 503 -3.52 21.31 17.85
CA PRO A 503 -4.68 20.91 18.64
C PRO A 503 -5.99 21.33 18.02
#